data_784fb2f54576560ce3aab41ef1ba6868
#
_entry.id   784fb2f54576560ce3aab41ef1ba6868
#
_cell.length_a   1.000
_cell.length_b   1.000
_cell.length_c   1.000
_cell.angle_alpha   90.00
_cell.angle_beta   90.00
_cell.angle_gamma   90.00
#
_symmetry.space_group_name_H-M   'P 1'
#
loop_
_entity.id
_entity.type
_entity.pdbx_description
1 polymer ?
#
loop_
_entity_poly.entity_id
_entity_poly.type
_entity_poly.pdbx_seq_one_letter_code
_entity_poly.pdbx_strand_id
1 'polypeptide(L)'
;MSVHNTGAAGEGSQLGLGDSVYQRLLKERIIWLGGEVRDDNANAICAQLLLLAAEDPDRDIYLYINSPGGSVTAGMAIYDTMQYIKPDVVTVGMGLA
;
A
#
# COMPACT_ATOMS: atom_id res chain seq x y z
N MET A 1 11.54 -10.18 -8.56
CA MET A 1 11.85 -9.85 -9.14
C MET A 1 12.32 -9.45 -9.53
N SER A 2 12.36 -9.12 -9.40
CA SER A 2 12.98 -8.45 -9.86
C SER A 2 13.10 -7.99 -10.58
N VAL A 3 13.01 -7.71 -10.67
CA VAL A 3 13.35 -7.13 -11.53
C VAL A 3 13.80 -6.84 -12.14
N HIS A 4 14.19 -6.80 -12.21
CA HIS A 4 14.90 -6.43 -12.90
C HIS A 4 15.32 -6.12 -13.45
N ASN A 5 15.60 -6.17 -13.48
CA ASN A 5 16.41 -5.70 -14.04
C ASN A 5 16.59 -5.30 -14.60
N THR A 6 16.48 -5.05 -14.55
CA THR A 6 16.68 -4.49 -15.34
C THR A 6 17.10 -3.64 -15.85
N GLY A 7 17.46 -3.55 -15.88
CA GLY A 7 17.13 -2.54 -16.72
C GLY A 7 17.91 -1.38 -16.63
N ALA A 8 17.45 -0.39 -16.90
CA ALA A 8 18.06 0.91 -16.88
C ALA A 8 18.60 1.21 -15.49
N ALA A 9 19.89 1.38 -15.40
CA ALA A 9 20.54 1.61 -14.12
C ALA A 9 20.02 2.87 -13.43
N GLY A 10 19.79 3.93 -14.19
CA GLY A 10 19.26 5.17 -13.62
C GLY A 10 17.88 5.01 -13.04
N GLU A 11 17.02 4.32 -13.76
CA GLU A 11 15.69 4.03 -13.26
C GLU A 11 15.76 3.13 -12.05
N GLY A 12 16.65 2.16 -12.07
CA GLY A 12 16.83 1.27 -10.95
C GLY A 12 17.18 2.01 -9.68
N SER A 13 18.06 3.01 -9.79
CA SER A 13 18.44 3.82 -8.64
C SER A 13 17.27 4.60 -8.09
N GLN A 14 16.47 5.22 -8.96
CA GLN A 14 15.32 6.00 -8.54
C GLN A 14 14.26 5.11 -7.93
N LEU A 15 13.99 3.97 -8.56
CA LEU A 15 13.05 3.00 -8.02
C LEU A 15 13.52 2.49 -6.68
N GLY A 16 14.83 2.26 -6.53
CA GLY A 16 15.38 1.80 -5.28
C GLY A 16 15.14 2.78 -4.14
N LEU A 17 15.27 4.08 -4.42
CA LEU A 17 14.98 5.09 -3.41
C LEU A 17 13.51 5.10 -3.02
N GLY A 18 12.61 5.04 -4.02
CA GLY A 18 11.18 4.98 -3.76
C GLY A 18 10.81 3.72 -2.98
N ASP A 19 11.36 2.58 -3.41
CA ASP A 19 11.11 1.32 -2.73
C ASP A 19 11.62 1.35 -1.30
N SER A 20 12.76 1.97 -1.05
CA SER A 20 13.31 2.07 0.30
C SER A 20 12.39 2.87 1.21
N VAL A 21 11.81 3.95 0.71
CA VAL A 21 10.88 4.76 1.48
C VAL A 21 9.63 3.95 1.82
N TYR A 22 9.03 3.30 0.83
CA TYR A 22 7.81 2.52 1.05
C TYR A 22 8.08 1.34 1.98
N GLN A 23 9.23 0.68 1.85
CA GLN A 23 9.59 -0.41 2.73
C GLN A 23 9.80 0.06 4.16
N ARG A 24 10.38 1.25 4.31
CA ARG A 24 10.56 1.82 5.64
C ARG A 24 9.21 2.13 6.28
N LEU A 25 8.28 2.68 5.50
CA LEU A 25 6.94 2.95 5.99
C LEU A 25 6.25 1.65 6.43
N LEU A 26 6.40 0.58 5.64
CA LEU A 26 5.81 -0.70 5.99
C LEU A 26 6.32 -1.22 7.33
N LYS A 27 7.59 -1.01 7.63
CA LYS A 27 8.13 -1.41 8.93
C LYS A 27 7.45 -0.69 10.07
N GLU A 28 6.98 0.52 9.82
CA GLU A 28 6.23 1.30 10.80
C GLU A 28 4.72 1.02 10.71
N ARG A 29 4.32 0.03 9.93
CA ARG A 29 2.94 -0.39 9.71
C ARG A 29 2.11 0.70 9.01
N ILE A 30 2.77 1.43 8.14
CA ILE A 30 2.15 2.49 7.35
C ILE A 30 2.11 2.06 5.90
N ILE A 31 0.93 2.13 5.30
CA ILE A 31 0.71 1.88 3.88
C ILE A 31 0.29 3.20 3.24
N TRP A 32 0.87 3.49 2.09
CA TRP A 32 0.60 4.74 1.36
C TRP A 32 -0.15 4.44 0.08
N LEU A 33 -1.33 5.01 -0.06
CA LEU A 33 -2.10 4.95 -1.30
C LEU A 33 -2.13 6.34 -1.92
N GLY A 34 -1.31 6.54 -2.94
CA GLY A 34 -1.27 7.77 -3.69
C GLY A 34 -1.78 7.55 -5.10
N GLY A 35 -2.40 8.57 -5.66
CA GLY A 35 -2.92 8.50 -7.02
C GLY A 35 -4.26 7.81 -7.13
N GLU A 36 -4.65 7.54 -8.37
CA GLU A 36 -5.96 6.94 -8.65
C GLU A 36 -6.00 5.47 -8.20
N VAL A 37 -7.13 5.06 -7.64
CA VAL A 37 -7.33 3.67 -7.23
C VAL A 37 -7.59 2.82 -8.46
N ARG A 38 -6.71 1.85 -8.71
CA ARG A 38 -6.77 0.93 -9.85
C ARG A 38 -6.55 -0.48 -9.35
N ASP A 39 -6.84 -1.47 -10.20
CA ASP A 39 -6.69 -2.87 -9.82
C ASP A 39 -5.27 -3.21 -9.37
N ASP A 40 -4.26 -2.70 -10.06
CA ASP A 40 -2.86 -3.04 -9.74
C ASP A 40 -2.44 -2.47 -8.38
N ASN A 41 -2.74 -1.19 -8.10
CA ASN A 41 -2.34 -0.64 -6.81
C ASN A 41 -3.25 -1.14 -5.68
N ALA A 42 -4.50 -1.45 -5.96
CA ALA A 42 -5.38 -2.06 -4.96
C ALA A 42 -4.85 -3.44 -4.55
N ASN A 43 -4.40 -4.23 -5.51
CA ASN A 43 -3.80 -5.53 -5.21
C ASN A 43 -2.57 -5.39 -4.33
N ALA A 44 -1.73 -4.42 -4.61
CA ALA A 44 -0.54 -4.16 -3.81
C ALA A 44 -0.92 -3.76 -2.38
N ILE A 45 -1.92 -2.89 -2.23
CA ILE A 45 -2.40 -2.47 -0.91
C ILE A 45 -2.97 -3.66 -0.14
N CYS A 46 -3.79 -4.48 -0.79
CA CYS A 46 -4.35 -5.65 -0.13
C CYS A 46 -3.26 -6.62 0.33
N ALA A 47 -2.26 -6.84 -0.52
CA ALA A 47 -1.14 -7.72 -0.15
C ALA A 47 -0.37 -7.18 1.05
N GLN A 48 -0.15 -5.86 1.10
CA GLN A 48 0.53 -5.23 2.22
C GLN A 48 -0.29 -5.34 3.51
N LEU A 49 -1.59 -5.17 3.42
CA LEU A 49 -2.47 -5.34 4.58
C LEU A 49 -2.38 -6.76 5.13
N LEU A 50 -2.42 -7.75 4.25
CA LEU A 50 -2.32 -9.16 4.67
C LEU A 50 -0.96 -9.47 5.28
N LEU A 51 0.11 -8.92 4.69
CA LEU A 51 1.46 -9.11 5.22
C LEU A 51 1.58 -8.54 6.64
N LEU A 52 1.15 -7.30 6.82
CA LEU A 52 1.24 -6.66 8.14
C LEU A 52 0.37 -7.36 9.16
N ALA A 53 -0.81 -7.81 8.77
CA ALA A 53 -1.69 -8.56 9.66
C ALA A 53 -1.04 -9.87 10.10
N ALA A 54 -0.31 -10.53 9.20
CA ALA A 54 0.37 -11.78 9.52
C ALA A 54 1.56 -11.55 10.44
N GLU A 55 2.27 -10.44 10.27
CA GLU A 55 3.44 -10.12 11.09
C GLU A 55 3.07 -9.82 12.54
N ASP A 56 1.99 -9.09 12.75
CA ASP A 56 1.53 -8.79 14.10
C ASP A 56 0.01 -8.51 14.05
N PRO A 57 -0.81 -9.51 14.35
CA PRO A 57 -2.26 -9.35 14.26
C PRO A 57 -2.88 -8.44 15.32
N ASP A 58 -2.11 -8.03 16.31
CA ASP A 58 -2.65 -7.24 17.42
C ASP A 58 -2.33 -5.75 17.34
N ARG A 59 -1.50 -5.34 16.37
CA ARG A 59 -1.11 -3.94 16.23
C ARG A 59 -1.85 -3.29 15.09
N ASP A 60 -2.20 -2.02 15.29
CA ASP A 60 -2.89 -1.22 14.28
C ASP A 60 -2.06 -1.05 13.03
N ILE A 61 -2.74 -0.91 11.91
CA ILE A 61 -2.15 -0.59 10.62
C ILE A 61 -2.68 0.78 10.22
N TYR A 62 -1.83 1.59 9.61
CA TYR A 62 -2.18 2.94 9.18
C TYR A 62 -2.17 3.01 7.67
N LEU A 63 -3.30 3.38 7.08
CA LEU A 63 -3.43 3.54 5.64
C LEU A 63 -3.63 5.02 5.32
N TYR A 64 -2.60 5.62 4.75
CA TYR A 64 -2.65 7.01 4.32
C TYR A 64 -3.15 7.08 2.89
N ILE A 65 -4.19 7.86 2.68
CA ILE A 65 -4.86 7.95 1.39
C ILE A 65 -4.74 9.37 0.84
N ASN A 66 -4.05 9.48 -0.28
CA ASN A 66 -3.93 10.74 -1.02
C ASN A 66 -4.37 10.47 -2.45
N SER A 67 -5.68 10.31 -2.64
CA SER A 67 -6.25 9.83 -3.89
C SER A 67 -7.52 10.61 -4.24
N PRO A 68 -7.71 10.94 -5.52
CA PRO A 68 -8.97 11.54 -5.97
C PRO A 68 -10.11 10.51 -6.11
N GLY A 69 -9.82 9.23 -5.91
CA GLY A 69 -10.78 8.16 -6.11
C GLY A 69 -10.31 7.24 -7.21
N GLY A 70 -11.24 6.64 -7.93
CA GLY A 70 -10.92 5.72 -9.03
C GLY A 70 -11.89 4.58 -9.11
N SER A 71 -11.40 3.38 -9.35
CA SER A 71 -12.23 2.19 -9.51
C SER A 71 -12.97 1.85 -8.22
N VAL A 72 -14.29 1.77 -8.30
CA VAL A 72 -15.11 1.36 -7.17
C VAL A 72 -14.82 -0.08 -6.77
N THR A 73 -14.66 -0.96 -7.75
CA THR A 73 -14.37 -2.37 -7.50
C THR A 73 -13.04 -2.53 -6.78
N ALA A 74 -12.01 -1.82 -7.25
CA ALA A 74 -10.69 -1.87 -6.63
C ALA A 74 -10.73 -1.32 -5.20
N GLY A 75 -11.47 -0.22 -4.99
CA GLY A 75 -11.64 0.34 -3.65
C GLY A 75 -12.37 -0.60 -2.71
N MET A 76 -13.34 -1.33 -3.21
CA MET A 76 -14.06 -2.31 -2.40
C MET A 76 -13.16 -3.48 -2.00
N ALA A 77 -12.24 -3.88 -2.87
CA ALA A 77 -11.29 -4.93 -2.52
C ALA A 77 -10.43 -4.52 -1.33
N ILE A 78 -9.98 -3.27 -1.30
CA ILE A 78 -9.22 -2.75 -0.17
C ILE A 78 -10.10 -2.73 1.08
N TYR A 79 -11.31 -2.23 0.97
CA TYR A 79 -12.23 -2.16 2.10
C TYR A 79 -12.50 -3.56 2.67
N ASP A 80 -12.81 -4.52 1.81
CA ASP A 80 -13.09 -5.88 2.26
C ASP A 80 -11.89 -6.50 2.96
N THR A 81 -10.69 -6.25 2.44
CA THR A 81 -9.47 -6.76 3.07
C THR A 81 -9.30 -6.15 4.46
N MET A 82 -9.56 -4.84 4.60
CA MET A 82 -9.47 -4.18 5.90
C MET A 82 -10.44 -4.78 6.91
N GLN A 83 -11.62 -5.20 6.44
CA GLN A 83 -12.61 -5.82 7.31
C GLN A 83 -12.26 -7.27 7.66
N TYR A 84 -11.52 -7.93 6.78
CA TYR A 84 -11.17 -9.34 6.94
C TYR A 84 -10.05 -9.56 7.96
N ILE A 85 -9.07 -8.67 8.00
CA ILE A 85 -7.88 -8.85 8.84
C ILE A 85 -8.18 -8.49 10.30
N LYS A 86 -7.42 -9.07 11.24
CA LYS A 86 -7.63 -8.84 12.67
C LYS A 86 -7.23 -7.44 13.12
N PRO A 87 -6.07 -6.90 12.70
CA PRO A 87 -5.68 -5.56 13.15
C PRO A 87 -6.69 -4.50 12.75
N ASP A 88 -6.86 -3.48 13.59
CA ASP A 88 -7.60 -2.30 13.19
C ASP A 88 -6.80 -1.52 12.17
N VAL A 89 -7.48 -0.99 11.17
CA VAL A 89 -6.86 -0.15 10.16
C VAL A 89 -7.33 1.28 10.35
N VAL A 90 -6.38 2.15 10.69
CA VAL A 90 -6.65 3.59 10.83
C VAL A 90 -6.41 4.23 9.48
N THR A 91 -7.43 4.84 8.90
CA THR A 91 -7.29 5.52 7.62
C THR A 91 -7.07 7.01 7.85
N VAL A 92 -6.13 7.57 7.11
CA VAL A 92 -5.83 9.01 7.16
C VAL A 92 -6.01 9.57 5.76
N GLY A 93 -7.09 10.31 5.57
CA GLY A 93 -7.37 10.93 4.27
C GLY A 93 -6.66 12.26 4.15
N MET A 94 -6.11 12.51 2.98
CA MET A 94 -5.43 13.75 2.68
C MET A 94 -5.88 14.26 1.32
N GLY A 95 -5.91 15.58 1.18
CA GLY A 95 -6.35 16.17 -0.06
C GLY A 95 -7.81 15.85 -0.33
N LEU A 96 -8.08 15.19 -1.46
CA LEU A 96 -9.42 14.86 -1.90
C LEU A 96 -9.85 13.45 -1.50
N ALA A 97 -9.10 12.78 -0.70
CA ALA A 97 -9.37 11.38 -0.35
C ALA A 97 -10.71 11.16 0.38
#